data_afeb2bd7827f27ff1e7b148b70f2ff40
#
_entry.id   afeb2bd7827f27ff1e7b148b70f2ff40
#
_cell.length_a   1.000
_cell.length_b   1.000
_cell.length_c   1.000
_cell.angle_alpha   90.00
_cell.angle_beta   90.00
_cell.angle_gamma   90.00
#
_symmetry.space_group_name_H-M   'P 1'
#
loop_
_entity.id
_entity.type
_entity.pdbx_description
1 polymer ?
#
loop_
_entity_poly.entity_id
_entity_poly.type
_entity_poly.pdbx_seq_one_letter_code
_entity_poly.pdbx_strand_id
1 'polypeptide(L)'
;FGTGIGVAEHEFIRWNLPFFERQKMSSEALDIIVKAWTQDEVTYNGEYWQFDEALPVPKPYQQPYPPIWVGAHSPASLEYAAKNNYHVSQNIDVDSVIAEKFDYFRKVWTECNHPGPMPRTFLMRAVHVAETDEIARQEAEQPLLTSRGLGREGIANTRIGFKGNSQSPTNQELGRVFQGMTESFDFWIDNGLALVGSPETVIKQLKAQSELCGYDIFCANHRFGTIPQDQSLKSMKLFGEEVIPAFR
;
A
#
# COMPACT_ATOMS: atom_id res chain seq x y z
N PHE A 1 11.93 4.75 -3.75
CA PHE A 1 11.64 5.38 -2.45
C PHE A 1 10.14 5.35 -2.19
N GLY A 2 9.71 4.63 -1.12
CA GLY A 2 8.31 4.53 -0.71
C GLY A 2 7.97 5.55 0.36
N THR A 3 6.81 6.20 0.26
CA THR A 3 6.30 7.16 1.23
C THR A 3 4.81 6.96 1.51
N GLY A 4 4.38 7.34 2.71
CA GLY A 4 2.99 7.34 3.14
C GLY A 4 2.78 8.30 4.30
N ILE A 5 1.56 8.81 4.42
CA ILE A 5 1.22 9.85 5.41
C ILE A 5 0.94 9.32 6.83
N GLY A 6 0.93 8.00 7.03
CA GLY A 6 0.48 7.39 8.27
C GLY A 6 -1.05 7.38 8.43
N VAL A 7 -1.58 6.38 9.12
CA VAL A 7 -3.04 6.17 9.26
C VAL A 7 -3.50 6.08 10.72
N ALA A 8 -2.59 5.85 11.67
CA ALA A 8 -2.90 5.57 13.06
C ALA A 8 -2.66 6.80 13.96
N GLU A 9 -3.74 7.50 14.35
CA GLU A 9 -3.68 8.72 15.16
C GLU A 9 -2.87 8.54 16.45
N HIS A 10 -2.96 7.36 17.09
CA HIS A 10 -2.24 7.08 18.32
C HIS A 10 -0.72 7.10 18.16
N GLU A 11 -0.20 6.83 16.97
CA GLU A 11 1.23 6.92 16.67
C GLU A 11 1.67 8.39 16.66
N PHE A 12 0.89 9.26 16.03
CA PHE A 12 1.16 10.71 15.99
C PHE A 12 1.15 11.33 17.39
N ILE A 13 0.15 10.94 18.21
CA ILE A 13 0.07 11.42 19.60
C ILE A 13 1.33 11.04 20.40
N ARG A 14 1.85 9.82 20.24
CA ARG A 14 3.08 9.38 20.91
C ARG A 14 4.31 10.21 20.56
N TRP A 15 4.36 10.69 19.32
CA TRP A 15 5.46 11.52 18.82
C TRP A 15 5.18 13.01 18.94
N ASN A 16 4.05 13.40 19.57
CA ASN A 16 3.60 14.78 19.68
C ASN A 16 3.48 15.48 18.32
N LEU A 17 2.96 14.77 17.31
CA LEU A 17 2.75 15.25 15.95
C LEU A 17 1.26 15.52 15.69
N PRO A 18 0.91 16.57 14.92
CA PRO A 18 -0.47 16.90 14.61
C PRO A 18 -1.03 15.95 13.53
N PHE A 19 -1.81 14.96 13.93
CA PHE A 19 -2.37 13.94 13.03
C PHE A 19 -3.15 14.54 11.85
N PHE A 20 -3.93 15.58 12.07
CA PHE A 20 -4.77 16.18 11.02
C PHE A 20 -3.96 16.97 9.99
N GLU A 21 -2.73 17.32 10.28
CA GLU A 21 -1.83 18.03 9.39
C GLU A 21 -0.86 17.10 8.62
N ARG A 22 -0.95 15.79 8.86
CA ARG A 22 -0.03 14.78 8.30
C ARG A 22 0.11 14.84 6.77
N GLN A 23 -0.96 15.22 6.04
CA GLN A 23 -0.89 15.35 4.59
C GLN A 23 0.01 16.52 4.19
N LYS A 24 -0.15 17.67 4.82
CA LYS A 24 0.67 18.87 4.55
C LYS A 24 2.13 18.60 4.94
N MET A 25 2.35 18.06 6.15
CA MET A 25 3.69 17.67 6.61
C MET A 25 4.36 16.71 5.63
N SER A 26 3.66 15.66 5.20
CA SER A 26 4.22 14.69 4.24
C SER A 26 4.56 15.33 2.90
N SER A 27 3.73 16.23 2.39
CA SER A 27 3.97 16.94 1.13
C SER A 27 5.20 17.85 1.23
N GLU A 28 5.32 18.61 2.33
CA GLU A 28 6.46 19.49 2.58
C GLU A 28 7.76 18.69 2.77
N ALA A 29 7.71 17.58 3.55
CA ALA A 29 8.85 16.69 3.72
C ALA A 29 9.33 16.11 2.39
N LEU A 30 8.41 15.69 1.51
CA LEU A 30 8.77 15.12 0.22
C LEU A 30 9.36 16.17 -0.74
N ASP A 31 8.87 17.42 -0.71
CA ASP A 31 9.48 18.53 -1.45
C ASP A 31 10.94 18.77 -0.99
N ILE A 32 11.18 18.79 0.32
CA ILE A 32 12.53 18.89 0.87
C ILE A 32 13.43 17.74 0.41
N ILE A 33 12.92 16.50 0.46
CA ILE A 33 13.66 15.31 0.02
C ILE A 33 14.04 15.41 -1.46
N VAL A 34 13.11 15.80 -2.33
CA VAL A 34 13.38 15.97 -3.76
C VAL A 34 14.43 17.07 -4.00
N LYS A 35 14.31 18.21 -3.32
CA LYS A 35 15.32 19.29 -3.38
C LYS A 35 16.68 18.80 -2.89
N ALA A 36 16.73 18.09 -1.77
CA ALA A 36 17.95 17.51 -1.23
C ALA A 36 18.65 16.54 -2.20
N TRP A 37 17.88 15.81 -3.02
CA TRP A 37 18.43 14.92 -4.04
C TRP A 37 18.91 15.64 -5.30
N THR A 38 18.33 16.80 -5.65
CA THR A 38 18.53 17.44 -6.95
C THR A 38 19.33 18.74 -6.90
N GLN A 39 19.45 19.37 -5.72
CA GLN A 39 20.15 20.65 -5.53
C GLN A 39 21.37 20.45 -4.65
N ASP A 40 22.47 21.14 -4.94
CA ASP A 40 23.71 21.05 -4.16
C ASP A 40 23.55 21.70 -2.78
N GLU A 41 22.82 22.79 -2.71
CA GLU A 41 22.47 23.51 -1.49
C GLU A 41 20.96 23.71 -1.41
N VAL A 42 20.38 23.54 -0.23
CA VAL A 42 18.96 23.69 0.00
C VAL A 42 18.71 24.66 1.16
N THR A 43 18.05 25.76 0.87
CA THR A 43 17.37 26.60 1.86
C THR A 43 15.87 26.33 1.78
N TYR A 44 15.24 26.14 2.92
CA TYR A 44 13.82 25.83 2.99
C TYR A 44 13.12 26.67 4.06
N ASN A 45 11.99 27.29 3.70
CA ASN A 45 11.18 28.09 4.61
C ASN A 45 9.70 27.66 4.50
N GLY A 46 9.38 26.49 5.07
CA GLY A 46 8.05 25.90 5.06
C GLY A 46 7.24 26.18 6.32
N GLU A 47 6.05 25.59 6.40
CA GLU A 47 5.19 25.66 7.57
C GLU A 47 5.75 24.83 8.75
N TYR A 48 6.34 23.65 8.44
CA TYR A 48 6.82 22.67 9.42
C TYR A 48 8.33 22.61 9.55
N TRP A 49 9.06 22.87 8.47
CA TRP A 49 10.52 22.84 8.46
C TRP A 49 11.10 24.12 7.89
N GLN A 50 12.10 24.66 8.59
CA GLN A 50 12.80 25.87 8.21
C GLN A 50 14.29 25.66 8.48
N PHE A 51 15.12 25.85 7.46
CA PHE A 51 16.57 25.78 7.57
C PHE A 51 17.24 26.47 6.38
N ASP A 52 18.48 26.92 6.57
CA ASP A 52 19.26 27.60 5.57
C ASP A 52 20.51 26.79 5.22
N GLU A 53 20.93 26.90 3.95
CA GLU A 53 22.23 26.47 3.44
C GLU A 53 22.62 25.01 3.77
N ALA A 54 21.65 24.08 3.77
CA ALA A 54 21.94 22.67 3.95
C ALA A 54 22.62 22.09 2.71
N LEU A 55 23.72 21.34 2.91
CA LEU A 55 24.50 20.69 1.86
C LEU A 55 24.27 19.15 1.90
N PRO A 56 23.18 18.63 1.31
CA PRO A 56 22.83 17.20 1.43
C PRO A 56 23.75 16.32 0.60
N VAL A 57 24.49 15.44 1.26
CA VAL A 57 25.39 14.47 0.65
C VAL A 57 25.28 13.09 1.34
N PRO A 58 25.45 11.98 0.60
CA PRO A 58 25.70 11.86 -0.84
C PRO A 58 24.44 12.09 -1.68
N LYS A 59 24.64 12.40 -2.95
CA LYS A 59 23.52 12.46 -3.92
C LYS A 59 23.11 11.05 -4.37
N PRO A 60 21.85 10.85 -4.79
CA PRO A 60 21.41 9.58 -5.34
C PRO A 60 22.17 9.22 -6.63
N TYR A 61 22.38 7.94 -6.85
CA TYR A 61 22.94 7.44 -8.11
C TYR A 61 21.94 7.59 -9.27
N GLN A 62 20.65 7.35 -8.99
CA GLN A 62 19.58 7.48 -9.99
C GLN A 62 19.32 8.96 -10.32
N GLN A 63 19.05 9.24 -11.61
CA GLN A 63 18.79 10.60 -12.11
C GLN A 63 17.34 10.72 -12.63
N PRO A 64 16.61 11.79 -12.30
CA PRO A 64 17.03 12.91 -11.42
C PRO A 64 17.06 12.51 -9.93
N TYR A 65 16.39 11.42 -9.51
CA TYR A 65 16.33 10.81 -8.18
C TYR A 65 15.70 9.42 -8.26
N PRO A 66 15.75 8.60 -7.18
CA PRO A 66 15.09 7.30 -7.14
C PRO A 66 13.58 7.41 -7.40
N PRO A 67 12.95 6.47 -8.13
CA PRO A 67 11.51 6.46 -8.33
C PRO A 67 10.74 6.60 -7.00
N ILE A 68 9.77 7.53 -6.94
CA ILE A 68 8.97 7.80 -5.74
C ILE A 68 7.66 7.04 -5.84
N TRP A 69 7.32 6.30 -4.78
CA TRP A 69 6.08 5.54 -4.62
C TRP A 69 5.26 6.09 -3.47
N VAL A 70 4.02 6.45 -3.73
CA VAL A 70 3.10 7.00 -2.73
C VAL A 70 2.04 5.97 -2.38
N GLY A 71 1.89 5.66 -1.10
CA GLY A 71 0.75 4.91 -0.59
C GLY A 71 -0.50 5.80 -0.60
N ALA A 72 -1.30 5.73 -1.68
CA ALA A 72 -2.37 6.68 -1.94
C ALA A 72 -3.75 6.03 -1.82
N HIS A 73 -4.45 6.23 -0.70
CA HIS A 73 -5.77 5.64 -0.43
C HIS A 73 -6.95 6.59 -0.62
N SER A 74 -6.73 7.90 -0.56
CA SER A 74 -7.78 8.92 -0.73
C SER A 74 -7.67 9.60 -2.11
N PRO A 75 -8.77 10.19 -2.62
CA PRO A 75 -8.71 11.00 -3.85
C PRO A 75 -7.62 12.07 -3.81
N ALA A 76 -7.48 12.79 -2.68
CA ALA A 76 -6.46 13.82 -2.51
C ALA A 76 -5.01 13.28 -2.62
N SER A 77 -4.75 12.08 -2.10
CA SER A 77 -3.41 11.46 -2.23
C SER A 77 -3.15 10.92 -3.63
N LEU A 78 -4.18 10.44 -4.33
CA LEU A 78 -4.08 10.04 -5.75
C LEU A 78 -3.81 11.26 -6.64
N GLU A 79 -4.53 12.37 -6.43
CA GLU A 79 -4.28 13.63 -7.12
C GLU A 79 -2.87 14.16 -6.86
N TYR A 80 -2.43 14.12 -5.60
CA TYR A 80 -1.07 14.52 -5.24
C TYR A 80 -0.01 13.71 -5.98
N ALA A 81 -0.16 12.38 -6.02
CA ALA A 81 0.74 11.51 -6.76
C ALA A 81 0.71 11.79 -8.26
N ALA A 82 -0.48 11.96 -8.85
CA ALA A 82 -0.66 12.27 -10.27
C ALA A 82 -0.03 13.63 -10.65
N LYS A 83 -0.30 14.68 -9.87
CA LYS A 83 0.23 16.04 -10.11
C LYS A 83 1.75 16.13 -10.00
N ASN A 84 2.38 15.27 -9.19
CA ASN A 84 3.84 15.23 -9.02
C ASN A 84 4.54 14.13 -9.84
N ASN A 85 3.81 13.44 -10.71
CA ASN A 85 4.33 12.35 -11.54
C ASN A 85 4.97 11.21 -10.71
N TYR A 86 4.35 10.87 -9.56
CA TYR A 86 4.80 9.79 -8.67
C TYR A 86 4.02 8.49 -8.92
N HIS A 87 4.68 7.37 -8.70
CA HIS A 87 4.07 6.05 -8.70
C HIS A 87 3.09 5.87 -7.53
N VAL A 88 2.08 5.01 -7.70
CA VAL A 88 1.05 4.76 -6.69
C VAL A 88 1.08 3.31 -6.23
N SER A 89 1.00 3.10 -4.91
CA SER A 89 0.85 1.79 -4.30
C SER A 89 -0.45 1.66 -3.52
N GLN A 90 -1.09 0.47 -3.62
CA GLN A 90 -2.32 0.10 -2.95
C GLN A 90 -2.19 -1.27 -2.28
N ASN A 91 -2.96 -1.53 -1.20
CA ASN A 91 -2.88 -2.79 -0.47
C ASN A 91 -4.13 -3.26 0.29
N ILE A 92 -5.06 -2.39 0.65
CA ILE A 92 -6.10 -2.72 1.65
C ILE A 92 -7.51 -2.81 1.06
N ASP A 93 -7.80 -2.02 0.04
CA ASP A 93 -9.15 -1.93 -0.51
C ASP A 93 -9.50 -3.18 -1.35
N VAL A 94 -10.79 -3.47 -1.46
CA VAL A 94 -11.32 -4.53 -2.34
C VAL A 94 -11.03 -4.23 -3.80
N ASP A 95 -10.97 -5.25 -4.64
CA ASP A 95 -10.52 -5.11 -6.03
C ASP A 95 -11.32 -4.11 -6.86
N SER A 96 -12.64 -4.03 -6.68
CA SER A 96 -13.47 -3.03 -7.39
C SER A 96 -13.07 -1.60 -7.06
N VAL A 97 -12.78 -1.32 -5.78
CA VAL A 97 -12.33 0.01 -5.32
C VAL A 97 -10.91 0.30 -5.81
N ILE A 98 -10.04 -0.71 -5.87
CA ILE A 98 -8.69 -0.56 -6.45
C ILE A 98 -8.77 -0.17 -7.93
N ALA A 99 -9.63 -0.83 -8.70
CA ALA A 99 -9.85 -0.52 -10.11
C ALA A 99 -10.27 0.96 -10.29
N GLU A 100 -11.29 1.41 -9.55
CA GLU A 100 -11.75 2.81 -9.57
C GLU A 100 -10.65 3.81 -9.20
N LYS A 101 -9.83 3.48 -8.19
CA LYS A 101 -8.71 4.33 -7.76
C LYS A 101 -7.61 4.45 -8.80
N PHE A 102 -7.23 3.35 -9.44
CA PHE A 102 -6.22 3.38 -10.49
C PHE A 102 -6.74 4.11 -11.75
N ASP A 103 -8.03 3.94 -12.09
CA ASP A 103 -8.64 4.71 -13.18
C ASP A 103 -8.70 6.20 -12.88
N TYR A 104 -9.06 6.56 -11.65
CA TYR A 104 -9.04 7.96 -11.21
C TYR A 104 -7.64 8.56 -11.27
N PHE A 105 -6.62 7.85 -10.79
CA PHE A 105 -5.22 8.27 -10.89
C PHE A 105 -4.80 8.52 -12.35
N ARG A 106 -5.10 7.58 -13.26
CA ARG A 106 -4.77 7.69 -14.69
C ARG A 106 -5.45 8.90 -15.33
N LYS A 107 -6.72 9.10 -15.01
CA LYS A 107 -7.48 10.26 -15.47
C LYS A 107 -6.82 11.58 -15.05
N VAL A 108 -6.57 11.77 -13.76
CA VAL A 108 -5.95 12.99 -13.22
C VAL A 108 -4.56 13.19 -13.82
N TRP A 109 -3.76 12.13 -13.93
CA TRP A 109 -2.43 12.24 -14.53
C TRP A 109 -2.49 12.70 -16.00
N THR A 110 -3.43 12.17 -16.77
CA THR A 110 -3.63 12.58 -18.17
C THR A 110 -4.01 14.06 -18.29
N GLU A 111 -4.85 14.55 -17.38
CA GLU A 111 -5.25 15.96 -17.31
C GLU A 111 -4.07 16.90 -16.97
N CYS A 112 -3.06 16.40 -16.28
CA CYS A 112 -1.84 17.19 -15.94
C CYS A 112 -0.88 17.41 -17.12
N ASN A 113 -1.01 16.68 -18.22
CA ASN A 113 -0.16 16.78 -19.41
C ASN A 113 1.35 16.67 -19.11
N HIS A 114 1.75 15.77 -18.24
CA HIS A 114 3.16 15.53 -17.94
C HIS A 114 3.93 15.02 -19.17
N PRO A 115 5.19 15.44 -19.35
CA PRO A 115 6.05 14.82 -20.35
C PRO A 115 6.48 13.41 -19.89
N GLY A 116 6.57 12.48 -20.85
CA GLY A 116 7.08 11.13 -20.59
C GLY A 116 6.01 10.08 -20.26
N PRO A 117 6.42 8.89 -19.84
CA PRO A 117 5.51 7.79 -19.58
C PRO A 117 4.75 8.00 -18.25
N MET A 118 3.54 7.43 -18.22
CA MET A 118 2.71 7.38 -17.03
C MET A 118 3.42 6.61 -15.89
N PRO A 119 3.37 7.11 -14.65
CA PRO A 119 3.87 6.39 -13.50
C PRO A 119 3.12 5.08 -13.29
N ARG A 120 3.82 4.09 -12.75
CA ARG A 120 3.29 2.75 -12.54
C ARG A 120 2.38 2.68 -11.33
N THR A 121 1.44 1.75 -11.39
CA THR A 121 0.57 1.34 -10.29
C THR A 121 1.05 0.00 -9.71
N PHE A 122 1.00 -0.12 -8.39
CA PHE A 122 1.46 -1.28 -7.63
C PHE A 122 0.34 -1.77 -6.71
N LEU A 123 0.07 -3.07 -6.75
CA LEU A 123 -0.88 -3.72 -5.87
C LEU A 123 -0.19 -4.79 -5.03
N MET A 124 -0.33 -4.72 -3.69
CA MET A 124 0.13 -5.77 -2.78
C MET A 124 -1.06 -6.56 -2.24
N ARG A 125 -0.95 -7.89 -2.26
CA ARG A 125 -1.93 -8.81 -1.67
C ARG A 125 -1.27 -9.88 -0.81
N ALA A 126 -2.01 -10.38 0.18
CA ALA A 126 -1.62 -11.61 0.83
C ALA A 126 -1.71 -12.77 -0.18
N VAL A 127 -0.70 -13.61 -0.23
CA VAL A 127 -0.66 -14.76 -1.15
C VAL A 127 -0.25 -16.00 -0.39
N HIS A 128 -1.01 -17.09 -0.56
CA HIS A 128 -0.61 -18.39 -0.06
C HIS A 128 -0.88 -19.48 -1.10
N VAL A 129 0.19 -20.16 -1.50
CA VAL A 129 0.14 -21.26 -2.49
C VAL A 129 0.53 -22.55 -1.79
N ALA A 130 -0.28 -23.57 -1.95
CA ALA A 130 0.00 -24.93 -1.49
C ALA A 130 -0.29 -25.95 -2.59
N GLU A 131 -0.04 -27.22 -2.33
CA GLU A 131 -0.20 -28.29 -3.32
C GLU A 131 -1.65 -28.47 -3.78
N THR A 132 -2.63 -28.19 -2.89
CA THR A 132 -4.07 -28.19 -3.19
C THR A 132 -4.78 -27.00 -2.58
N ASP A 133 -5.98 -26.70 -3.07
CA ASP A 133 -6.82 -25.61 -2.53
C ASP A 133 -7.21 -25.86 -1.07
N GLU A 134 -7.45 -27.12 -0.69
CA GLU A 134 -7.80 -27.51 0.68
C GLU A 134 -6.66 -27.24 1.64
N ILE A 135 -5.43 -27.63 1.28
CA ILE A 135 -4.23 -27.38 2.09
C ILE A 135 -4.01 -25.87 2.21
N ALA A 136 -4.07 -25.15 1.10
CA ALA A 136 -3.87 -23.70 1.08
C ALA A 136 -4.88 -22.99 2.00
N ARG A 137 -6.15 -23.37 1.95
CA ARG A 137 -7.19 -22.83 2.84
C ARG A 137 -6.89 -23.14 4.30
N GLN A 138 -6.59 -24.39 4.61
CA GLN A 138 -6.30 -24.84 5.98
C GLN A 138 -5.12 -24.06 6.59
N GLU A 139 -4.07 -23.81 5.80
CA GLU A 139 -2.87 -23.11 6.25
C GLU A 139 -3.09 -21.60 6.39
N ALA A 140 -3.87 -20.97 5.50
CA ALA A 140 -4.01 -19.51 5.41
C ALA A 140 -5.15 -18.94 6.26
N GLU A 141 -6.23 -19.68 6.53
CA GLU A 141 -7.46 -19.15 7.12
C GLU A 141 -7.23 -18.46 8.47
N GLN A 142 -6.70 -19.16 9.45
CA GLN A 142 -6.44 -18.59 10.77
C GLN A 142 -5.40 -17.46 10.75
N PRO A 143 -4.26 -17.59 10.05
CA PRO A 143 -3.31 -16.49 9.88
C PRO A 143 -3.91 -15.23 9.26
N LEU A 144 -4.78 -15.32 8.26
CA LEU A 144 -5.46 -14.18 7.67
C LEU A 144 -6.41 -13.51 8.65
N LEU A 145 -7.30 -14.27 9.30
CA LEU A 145 -8.26 -13.76 10.27
C LEU A 145 -7.57 -13.07 11.45
N THR A 146 -6.47 -13.64 11.94
CA THR A 146 -5.70 -13.07 13.07
C THR A 146 -4.85 -11.87 12.67
N SER A 147 -4.48 -11.72 11.40
CA SER A 147 -3.61 -10.62 10.95
C SER A 147 -4.15 -9.24 11.29
N ARG A 148 -5.47 -9.06 11.22
CA ARG A 148 -6.15 -7.81 11.60
C ARG A 148 -6.51 -7.75 13.09
N GLY A 149 -6.74 -8.91 13.72
CA GLY A 149 -6.96 -9.00 15.17
C GLY A 149 -5.78 -8.45 15.95
N LEU A 150 -4.56 -8.83 15.61
CA LEU A 150 -3.34 -8.33 16.22
C LEU A 150 -3.20 -6.80 16.14
N GLY A 151 -3.57 -6.20 15.00
CA GLY A 151 -3.59 -4.74 14.86
C GLY A 151 -4.64 -4.08 15.76
N ARG A 152 -5.84 -4.66 15.88
CA ARG A 152 -6.91 -4.15 16.77
C ARG A 152 -6.53 -4.24 18.25
N GLU A 153 -5.93 -5.34 18.67
CA GLU A 153 -5.43 -5.50 20.05
C GLU A 153 -4.34 -4.49 20.36
N GLY A 154 -3.42 -4.24 19.42
CA GLY A 154 -2.40 -3.22 19.56
C GLY A 154 -3.01 -1.82 19.76
N ILE A 155 -4.06 -1.47 19.03
CA ILE A 155 -4.79 -0.20 19.18
C ILE A 155 -5.60 -0.17 20.49
N ALA A 156 -6.32 -1.24 20.82
CA ALA A 156 -7.14 -1.34 22.04
C ALA A 156 -6.31 -1.27 23.30
N ASN A 157 -5.09 -1.83 23.29
CA ASN A 157 -4.15 -1.79 24.40
C ASN A 157 -3.44 -0.43 24.54
N THR A 158 -3.58 0.48 23.58
CA THR A 158 -3.17 1.87 23.79
C THR A 158 -4.27 2.59 24.56
N ARG A 159 -3.94 3.16 25.72
CA ARG A 159 -4.87 3.99 26.53
C ARG A 159 -5.30 5.29 25.83
N ILE A 160 -4.87 5.49 24.60
CA ILE A 160 -5.15 6.62 23.75
C ILE A 160 -6.31 6.20 22.87
N GLY A 161 -7.52 6.70 23.14
CA GLY A 161 -8.70 6.41 22.34
C GLY A 161 -8.52 6.88 20.88
N PHE A 162 -8.98 6.07 19.95
CA PHE A 162 -9.03 6.44 18.53
C PHE A 162 -10.09 7.55 18.36
N LYS A 163 -9.65 8.80 18.21
CA LYS A 163 -10.50 9.97 17.95
C LYS A 163 -10.54 10.32 16.45
N GLY A 164 -10.14 9.40 15.58
CA GLY A 164 -10.13 9.63 14.14
C GLY A 164 -11.51 10.05 13.64
N ASN A 165 -11.54 10.82 12.56
CA ASN A 165 -12.78 11.22 11.92
C ASN A 165 -13.47 9.99 11.29
N SER A 166 -14.20 9.23 12.12
CA SER A 166 -14.97 8.05 11.72
C SER A 166 -16.10 8.36 10.73
N GLN A 167 -16.36 9.64 10.48
CA GLN A 167 -17.45 10.13 9.64
C GLN A 167 -17.06 10.29 8.16
N SER A 168 -15.76 10.21 7.79
CA SER A 168 -15.41 10.31 6.37
C SER A 168 -15.86 9.05 5.62
N PRO A 169 -16.42 9.17 4.39
CA PRO A 169 -16.83 8.01 3.60
C PRO A 169 -15.71 6.96 3.43
N THR A 170 -14.49 7.41 3.17
CA THR A 170 -13.31 6.53 3.04
C THR A 170 -13.03 5.74 4.33
N ASN A 171 -13.16 6.37 5.50
CA ASN A 171 -12.93 5.68 6.79
C ASN A 171 -14.07 4.70 7.13
N GLN A 172 -15.31 5.00 6.74
CA GLN A 172 -16.44 4.08 6.92
C GLN A 172 -16.28 2.84 6.03
N GLU A 173 -15.86 3.01 4.79
CA GLU A 173 -15.60 1.90 3.87
C GLU A 173 -14.44 1.02 4.33
N LEU A 174 -13.31 1.60 4.70
CA LEU A 174 -12.19 0.88 5.32
C LEU A 174 -12.63 0.13 6.59
N GLY A 175 -13.52 0.72 7.40
CA GLY A 175 -14.10 0.07 8.57
C GLY A 175 -14.86 -1.20 8.22
N ARG A 176 -15.68 -1.19 7.16
CA ARG A 176 -16.40 -2.38 6.66
C ARG A 176 -15.45 -3.45 6.13
N VAL A 177 -14.45 -3.04 5.35
CA VAL A 177 -13.43 -3.96 4.84
C VAL A 177 -12.70 -4.62 6.01
N PHE A 178 -12.27 -3.86 7.01
CA PHE A 178 -11.59 -4.41 8.18
C PHE A 178 -12.48 -5.35 9.01
N GLN A 179 -13.76 -5.05 9.13
CA GLN A 179 -14.71 -5.93 9.78
C GLN A 179 -14.83 -7.26 9.01
N GLY A 180 -15.08 -7.22 7.71
CA GLY A 180 -15.16 -8.41 6.87
C GLY A 180 -13.89 -9.27 6.95
N MET A 181 -12.72 -8.63 6.93
CA MET A 181 -11.41 -9.32 7.05
C MET A 181 -11.20 -10.04 8.40
N THR A 182 -11.88 -9.61 9.47
CA THR A 182 -11.80 -10.30 10.78
C THR A 182 -12.84 -11.39 10.97
N GLU A 183 -13.93 -11.33 10.24
CA GLU A 183 -15.09 -12.22 10.44
C GLU A 183 -15.13 -13.39 9.45
N SER A 184 -14.55 -13.25 8.25
CA SER A 184 -14.69 -14.26 7.20
C SER A 184 -13.44 -14.42 6.35
N PHE A 185 -12.97 -15.66 6.22
CA PHE A 185 -11.93 -16.00 5.24
C PHE A 185 -12.43 -15.79 3.80
N ASP A 186 -13.67 -16.20 3.52
CA ASP A 186 -14.24 -16.07 2.18
C ASP A 186 -14.34 -14.60 1.77
N PHE A 187 -14.53 -13.68 2.73
CA PHE A 187 -14.47 -12.23 2.45
C PHE A 187 -13.11 -11.79 1.87
N TRP A 188 -12.00 -12.37 2.35
CA TRP A 188 -10.67 -12.07 1.77
C TRP A 188 -10.57 -12.51 0.32
N ILE A 189 -11.10 -13.70 0.01
CA ILE A 189 -10.98 -14.30 -1.33
C ILE A 189 -11.93 -13.61 -2.31
N ASP A 190 -13.20 -13.48 -1.95
CA ASP A 190 -14.25 -12.93 -2.81
C ASP A 190 -14.02 -11.44 -3.17
N ASN A 191 -13.29 -10.72 -2.35
CA ASN A 191 -12.96 -9.31 -2.55
C ASN A 191 -11.52 -9.07 -3.03
N GLY A 192 -10.78 -10.13 -3.37
CA GLY A 192 -9.43 -10.05 -3.91
C GLY A 192 -8.36 -9.56 -2.92
N LEU A 193 -8.67 -9.55 -1.61
CA LEU A 193 -7.73 -9.11 -0.57
C LEU A 193 -6.63 -10.12 -0.29
N ALA A 194 -6.86 -11.39 -0.62
CA ALA A 194 -5.89 -12.47 -0.61
C ALA A 194 -6.09 -13.40 -1.81
N LEU A 195 -5.00 -14.00 -2.27
CA LEU A 195 -4.96 -15.04 -3.30
C LEU A 195 -4.47 -16.32 -2.63
N VAL A 196 -5.36 -17.30 -2.50
CA VAL A 196 -5.08 -18.53 -1.76
C VAL A 196 -5.57 -19.73 -2.56
N GLY A 197 -4.72 -20.73 -2.73
CA GLY A 197 -5.07 -21.96 -3.44
C GLY A 197 -3.86 -22.70 -3.97
N SER A 198 -4.14 -23.70 -4.81
CA SER A 198 -3.16 -24.37 -5.65
C SER A 198 -2.55 -23.37 -6.65
N PRO A 199 -1.40 -23.69 -7.28
CA PRO A 199 -0.83 -22.84 -8.32
C PRO A 199 -1.84 -22.47 -9.40
N GLU A 200 -2.66 -23.42 -9.85
CA GLU A 200 -3.70 -23.22 -10.87
C GLU A 200 -4.76 -22.21 -10.44
N THR A 201 -5.26 -22.35 -9.20
CA THR A 201 -6.24 -21.45 -8.60
C THR A 201 -5.67 -20.04 -8.44
N VAL A 202 -4.45 -19.91 -7.93
CA VAL A 202 -3.80 -18.58 -7.76
C VAL A 202 -3.51 -17.92 -9.09
N ILE A 203 -3.11 -18.66 -10.14
CA ILE A 203 -2.96 -18.12 -11.49
C ILE A 203 -4.28 -17.55 -12.00
N LYS A 204 -5.38 -18.27 -11.83
CA LYS A 204 -6.71 -17.82 -12.25
C LYS A 204 -7.14 -16.56 -11.49
N GLN A 205 -6.98 -16.56 -10.16
CA GLN A 205 -7.28 -15.39 -9.32
C GLN A 205 -6.45 -14.16 -9.75
N LEU A 206 -5.14 -14.34 -9.95
CA LEU A 206 -4.24 -13.25 -10.31
C LEU A 206 -4.52 -12.68 -11.71
N LYS A 207 -4.88 -13.53 -12.68
CA LYS A 207 -5.32 -13.08 -14.02
C LYS A 207 -6.58 -12.23 -13.93
N ALA A 208 -7.61 -12.72 -13.24
CA ALA A 208 -8.88 -12.00 -13.09
C ALA A 208 -8.67 -10.65 -12.37
N GLN A 209 -7.85 -10.63 -11.32
CA GLN A 209 -7.52 -9.42 -10.59
C GLN A 209 -6.72 -8.41 -11.45
N SER A 210 -5.76 -8.90 -12.24
CA SER A 210 -4.98 -8.06 -13.14
C SER A 210 -5.85 -7.43 -14.23
N GLU A 211 -6.78 -8.19 -14.81
CA GLU A 211 -7.74 -7.70 -15.79
C GLU A 211 -8.68 -6.65 -15.20
N LEU A 212 -9.16 -6.85 -13.99
CA LEU A 212 -10.07 -5.92 -13.30
C LEU A 212 -9.36 -4.64 -12.86
N CYS A 213 -8.23 -4.76 -12.16
CA CYS A 213 -7.57 -3.64 -11.51
C CYS A 213 -6.59 -2.90 -12.42
N GLY A 214 -6.03 -3.57 -13.45
CA GLY A 214 -5.12 -2.97 -14.42
C GLY A 214 -3.83 -2.42 -13.81
N TYR A 215 -3.27 -3.06 -12.77
CA TYR A 215 -1.99 -2.65 -12.17
C TYR A 215 -0.79 -3.06 -13.03
N ASP A 216 0.32 -2.34 -12.87
CA ASP A 216 1.58 -2.63 -13.59
C ASP A 216 2.48 -3.59 -12.83
N ILE A 217 2.41 -3.58 -11.50
CA ILE A 217 3.24 -4.39 -10.61
C ILE A 217 2.38 -5.06 -9.55
N PHE A 218 2.54 -6.38 -9.43
CA PHE A 218 1.96 -7.16 -8.35
C PHE A 218 3.02 -7.53 -7.31
N CYS A 219 2.70 -7.37 -6.03
CA CYS A 219 3.53 -7.78 -4.91
C CYS A 219 2.84 -8.86 -4.08
N ALA A 220 3.36 -10.07 -4.14
CA ALA A 220 2.88 -11.18 -3.34
C ALA A 220 3.46 -11.11 -1.92
N ASN A 221 2.61 -10.86 -0.93
CA ASN A 221 2.98 -10.93 0.48
C ASN A 221 2.68 -12.32 1.04
N HIS A 222 3.70 -13.16 1.16
CA HIS A 222 3.59 -14.51 1.73
C HIS A 222 3.74 -14.55 3.25
N ARG A 223 4.01 -13.41 3.90
CA ARG A 223 4.18 -13.32 5.35
C ARG A 223 3.10 -12.45 5.96
N PHE A 224 2.06 -13.07 6.48
CA PHE A 224 0.91 -12.38 7.09
C PHE A 224 0.46 -13.10 8.37
N GLY A 225 -0.07 -12.33 9.32
CA GLY A 225 -0.58 -12.82 10.59
C GLY A 225 0.40 -13.76 11.30
N THR A 226 -0.10 -14.91 11.68
CA THR A 226 0.65 -15.93 12.41
C THR A 226 1.16 -17.09 11.54
N ILE A 227 1.18 -16.92 10.22
CA ILE A 227 1.62 -18.00 9.31
C ILE A 227 3.03 -18.49 9.66
N PRO A 228 3.25 -19.81 9.79
CA PRO A 228 4.57 -20.40 10.06
C PRO A 228 5.57 -20.08 8.96
N GLN A 229 6.82 -19.93 9.33
CA GLN A 229 7.89 -19.57 8.39
C GLN A 229 8.10 -20.61 7.29
N ASP A 230 8.03 -21.89 7.63
CA ASP A 230 8.18 -23.00 6.70
C ASP A 230 7.07 -23.03 5.66
N GLN A 231 5.81 -22.79 6.05
CA GLN A 231 4.67 -22.65 5.13
C GLN A 231 4.82 -21.42 4.22
N SER A 232 5.24 -20.29 4.79
CA SER A 232 5.53 -19.08 4.01
C SER A 232 6.61 -19.32 2.95
N LEU A 233 7.71 -20.00 3.29
CA LEU A 233 8.79 -20.32 2.35
C LEU A 233 8.36 -21.32 1.27
N LYS A 234 7.55 -22.33 1.64
CA LYS A 234 6.95 -23.26 0.66
C LYS A 234 6.08 -22.53 -0.35
N SER A 235 5.18 -21.67 0.16
CA SER A 235 4.30 -20.84 -0.66
C SER A 235 5.09 -19.94 -1.62
N MET A 236 6.14 -19.28 -1.14
CA MET A 236 7.03 -18.48 -2.00
C MET A 236 7.68 -19.31 -3.11
N LYS A 237 8.13 -20.52 -2.76
CA LYS A 237 8.77 -21.44 -3.73
C LYS A 237 7.78 -21.85 -4.82
N LEU A 238 6.58 -22.34 -4.45
CA LEU A 238 5.54 -22.72 -5.41
C LEU A 238 5.11 -21.54 -6.28
N PHE A 239 4.95 -20.37 -5.69
CA PHE A 239 4.63 -19.14 -6.43
C PHE A 239 5.70 -18.80 -7.46
N GLY A 240 6.98 -18.90 -7.08
CA GLY A 240 8.11 -18.63 -7.97
C GLY A 240 8.27 -19.64 -9.11
N GLU A 241 8.06 -20.92 -8.81
CA GLU A 241 8.29 -22.02 -9.75
C GLU A 241 7.11 -22.29 -10.69
N GLU A 242 5.87 -22.11 -10.19
CA GLU A 242 4.65 -22.53 -10.92
C GLU A 242 3.73 -21.37 -11.29
N VAL A 243 3.64 -20.31 -10.47
CA VAL A 243 2.72 -19.19 -10.74
C VAL A 243 3.37 -18.13 -11.64
N ILE A 244 4.57 -17.61 -11.25
CA ILE A 244 5.25 -16.55 -12.02
C ILE A 244 5.45 -16.93 -13.52
N PRO A 245 5.84 -18.17 -13.89
CA PRO A 245 6.03 -18.52 -15.29
C PRO A 245 4.79 -18.38 -16.17
N ALA A 246 3.57 -18.41 -15.59
CA ALA A 246 2.32 -18.25 -16.33
C ALA A 246 2.04 -16.80 -16.79
N PHE A 247 2.92 -15.84 -16.38
CA PHE A 247 2.81 -14.39 -16.69
C PHE A 247 4.03 -13.85 -17.47
N ARG A 248 4.87 -14.73 -17.99
CA ARG A 248 6.04 -14.40 -18.82
C ARG A 248 5.74 -14.48 -20.29
#